data_75d25c7e2cfa47d1295a21e5f660b321
#
_entry.id   75d25c7e2cfa47d1295a21e5f660b321
#
_cell.length_a   1.000
_cell.length_b   1.000
_cell.length_c   1.000
_cell.angle_alpha   90.00
_cell.angle_beta   90.00
_cell.angle_gamma   90.00
#
_symmetry.space_group_name_H-M   'P 1'
#
loop_
_entity.id
_entity.type
_entity.pdbx_description
1 polymer ?
#
loop_
_entity_poly.entity_id
_entity_poly.type
_entity_poly.pdbx_seq_one_letter_code
_entity_poly.pdbx_strand_id
1 'polypeptide(L)'
;MWYWTKIIFLVFVGAVVVWLGYEIVTFPSISRLRDENPTTSSMIEFRLSEARAEGREPRKFMIWMPIEQISPHLQRAVLAGEDARFFQHNGFDWDAIQKAWDEAVEEGKKEDKEECEEEAKAANTPRKDCKPNPEDWIPSMPSFKRGASTVTQQLSKNLFLSEDRNFMRKGREAVYTYFLEREL
;
A
#
# COMPACT_ATOMS: atom_id res chain seq x y z
N MET A 1 -42.10 3.98 1.16
CA MET A 1 -40.69 4.27 1.51
C MET A 1 -39.96 3.06 2.09
N TRP A 2 -40.46 2.41 3.12
CA TRP A 2 -39.84 1.24 3.78
C TRP A 2 -39.63 -0.01 2.91
N TYR A 3 -40.47 -0.26 1.91
CA TYR A 3 -40.31 -1.40 0.98
C TYR A 3 -39.10 -1.21 0.06
N TRP A 4 -38.91 -0.03 -0.50
CA TRP A 4 -37.75 0.28 -1.35
C TRP A 4 -36.43 0.24 -0.59
N THR A 5 -36.38 0.64 0.68
CA THR A 5 -35.18 0.54 1.51
C THR A 5 -34.76 -0.92 1.72
N LYS A 6 -35.70 -1.85 1.91
CA LYS A 6 -35.41 -3.29 2.02
C LYS A 6 -34.86 -3.87 0.74
N ILE A 7 -35.43 -3.48 -0.42
CA ILE A 7 -34.93 -3.95 -1.73
C ILE A 7 -33.51 -3.45 -1.95
N ILE A 8 -33.24 -2.17 -1.74
CA ILE A 8 -31.90 -1.59 -1.87
C ILE A 8 -30.92 -2.32 -0.96
N PHE A 9 -31.30 -2.57 0.28
CA PHE A 9 -30.45 -3.33 1.24
C PHE A 9 -30.16 -4.75 0.76
N LEU A 10 -31.17 -5.48 0.26
CA LEU A 10 -30.98 -6.85 -0.24
C LEU A 10 -30.10 -6.88 -1.49
N VAL A 11 -30.27 -5.92 -2.41
CA VAL A 11 -29.42 -5.78 -3.60
C VAL A 11 -27.98 -5.48 -3.19
N PHE A 12 -27.80 -4.58 -2.22
CA PHE A 12 -26.48 -4.27 -1.68
C PHE A 12 -25.81 -5.51 -1.06
N VAL A 13 -26.52 -6.24 -0.20
CA VAL A 13 -26.02 -7.49 0.42
C VAL A 13 -25.67 -8.51 -0.66
N GLY A 14 -26.54 -8.69 -1.67
CA GLY A 14 -26.28 -9.59 -2.80
C GLY A 14 -25.00 -9.18 -3.57
N ALA A 15 -24.81 -7.90 -3.84
CA ALA A 15 -23.62 -7.39 -4.51
C ALA A 15 -22.34 -7.64 -3.67
N VAL A 16 -22.41 -7.43 -2.36
CA VAL A 16 -21.30 -7.72 -1.44
C VAL A 16 -20.96 -9.22 -1.44
N VAL A 17 -21.95 -10.10 -1.40
CA VAL A 17 -21.74 -11.56 -1.44
C VAL A 17 -21.08 -11.99 -2.76
N VAL A 18 -21.55 -11.47 -3.88
CA VAL A 18 -20.95 -11.74 -5.21
C VAL A 18 -19.51 -11.23 -5.26
N TRP A 19 -19.28 -10.04 -4.75
CA TRP A 19 -17.93 -9.46 -4.70
C TRP A 19 -16.98 -10.29 -3.82
N LEU A 20 -17.41 -10.69 -2.61
CA LEU A 20 -16.62 -11.57 -1.74
C LEU A 20 -16.33 -12.92 -2.40
N GLY A 21 -17.34 -13.52 -3.07
CA GLY A 21 -17.16 -14.74 -3.84
C GLY A 21 -16.10 -14.59 -4.94
N TYR A 22 -16.12 -13.48 -5.66
CA TYR A 22 -15.09 -13.17 -6.64
C TYR A 22 -13.70 -13.06 -6.02
N GLU A 23 -13.54 -12.36 -4.89
CA GLU A 23 -12.26 -12.24 -4.18
C GLU A 23 -11.72 -13.61 -3.73
N ILE A 24 -12.59 -14.50 -3.25
CA ILE A 24 -12.19 -15.85 -2.84
C ILE A 24 -11.74 -16.70 -4.05
N VAL A 25 -12.48 -16.66 -5.14
CA VAL A 25 -12.15 -17.44 -6.35
C VAL A 25 -10.87 -16.95 -7.02
N THR A 26 -10.63 -15.63 -6.99
CA THR A 26 -9.44 -15.01 -7.58
C THR A 26 -8.25 -14.92 -6.62
N PHE A 27 -8.39 -15.46 -5.40
CA PHE A 27 -7.32 -15.44 -4.41
C PHE A 27 -6.08 -16.20 -4.91
N PRO A 28 -4.88 -15.61 -4.87
CA PRO A 28 -3.68 -16.27 -5.37
C PRO A 28 -3.28 -17.46 -4.50
N SER A 29 -2.71 -18.50 -5.12
CA SER A 29 -2.19 -19.68 -4.42
C SER A 29 -0.88 -19.35 -3.70
N ILE A 30 -0.96 -18.67 -2.56
CA ILE A 30 0.21 -18.25 -1.76
C ILE A 30 0.99 -19.47 -1.24
N SER A 31 0.31 -20.54 -0.82
CA SER A 31 0.93 -21.77 -0.32
C SER A 31 1.89 -22.42 -1.33
N ARG A 32 1.67 -22.20 -2.63
CA ARG A 32 2.55 -22.70 -3.68
C ARG A 32 3.96 -22.09 -3.63
N LEU A 33 4.10 -20.87 -3.09
CA LEU A 33 5.39 -20.20 -2.96
C LEU A 33 6.35 -20.86 -1.99
N ARG A 34 5.84 -21.74 -1.10
CA ARG A 34 6.67 -22.53 -0.19
C ARG A 34 7.54 -23.54 -0.96
N ASP A 35 6.98 -24.13 -1.99
CA ASP A 35 7.58 -25.25 -2.70
C ASP A 35 8.13 -24.85 -4.07
N GLU A 36 7.60 -23.81 -4.68
CA GLU A 36 7.93 -23.39 -6.04
C GLU A 36 8.21 -21.89 -6.12
N ASN A 37 9.33 -21.53 -6.70
CA ASN A 37 9.64 -20.15 -7.01
C ASN A 37 8.71 -19.62 -8.12
N PRO A 38 8.14 -18.43 -8.00
CA PRO A 38 7.29 -17.86 -9.04
C PRO A 38 8.09 -17.60 -10.32
N THR A 39 7.54 -18.01 -11.45
CA THR A 39 8.17 -17.78 -12.77
C THR A 39 7.95 -16.36 -13.29
N THR A 40 6.96 -15.65 -12.73
CA THR A 40 6.64 -14.26 -13.05
C THR A 40 6.00 -13.56 -11.84
N SER A 41 5.77 -12.27 -11.94
CA SER A 41 5.04 -11.48 -10.95
C SER A 41 4.18 -10.43 -11.65
N SER A 42 3.17 -9.90 -10.97
CA SER A 42 2.32 -8.83 -11.52
C SER A 42 3.15 -7.63 -11.97
N MET A 43 4.18 -7.27 -11.23
CA MET A 43 5.11 -6.19 -11.60
C MET A 43 5.86 -6.51 -12.90
N ILE A 44 6.38 -7.73 -13.04
CA ILE A 44 7.08 -8.15 -14.26
C ILE A 44 6.12 -8.09 -15.46
N GLU A 45 4.94 -8.68 -15.34
CA GLU A 45 3.95 -8.69 -16.43
C GLU A 45 3.51 -7.26 -16.81
N PHE A 46 3.34 -6.38 -15.82
CA PHE A 46 3.07 -4.97 -16.06
C PHE A 46 4.18 -4.33 -16.90
N ARG A 47 5.46 -4.48 -16.52
CA ARG A 47 6.60 -3.94 -17.26
C ARG A 47 6.75 -4.53 -18.67
N LEU A 48 6.44 -5.81 -18.84
CA LEU A 48 6.42 -6.44 -20.17
C LEU A 48 5.28 -5.89 -21.04
N SER A 49 4.11 -5.65 -20.47
CA SER A 49 2.97 -5.04 -21.19
C SER A 49 3.24 -3.60 -21.60
N GLU A 50 3.85 -2.82 -20.71
CA GLU A 50 4.29 -1.45 -20.96
C GLU A 50 5.30 -1.39 -22.13
N ALA A 51 6.31 -2.25 -22.09
CA ALA A 51 7.31 -2.34 -23.17
C ALA A 51 6.66 -2.67 -24.53
N ARG A 52 5.67 -3.59 -24.54
CA ARG A 52 4.92 -3.92 -25.78
C ARG A 52 4.10 -2.73 -26.28
N ALA A 53 3.45 -2.02 -25.36
CA ALA A 53 2.64 -0.83 -25.71
C ALA A 53 3.48 0.30 -26.31
N GLU A 54 4.74 0.43 -25.86
CA GLU A 54 5.70 1.41 -26.39
C GLU A 54 6.45 0.91 -27.64
N GLY A 55 6.13 -0.25 -28.16
CA GLY A 55 6.81 -0.85 -29.34
C GLY A 55 8.23 -1.31 -29.05
N ARG A 56 8.62 -1.45 -27.77
CA ARG A 56 9.90 -2.01 -27.35
C ARG A 56 9.79 -3.53 -27.24
N GLU A 57 10.89 -4.23 -27.56
CA GLU A 57 10.94 -5.67 -27.38
C GLU A 57 10.94 -6.02 -25.86
N PRO A 58 9.93 -6.78 -25.38
CA PRO A 58 9.86 -7.12 -23.97
C PRO A 58 10.97 -8.08 -23.57
N ARG A 59 11.76 -7.74 -22.57
CA ARG A 59 12.85 -8.58 -22.07
C ARG A 59 12.58 -8.95 -20.62
N LYS A 60 12.69 -10.24 -20.33
CA LYS A 60 12.62 -10.78 -18.97
C LYS A 60 13.89 -11.53 -18.67
N PHE A 61 14.56 -11.12 -17.60
CA PHE A 61 15.71 -11.81 -17.07
C PHE A 61 15.53 -11.99 -15.56
N MET A 62 15.43 -13.25 -15.12
CA MET A 62 15.26 -13.60 -13.72
C MET A 62 16.00 -14.91 -13.45
N ILE A 63 16.88 -14.89 -12.46
CA ILE A 63 17.61 -16.06 -11.99
C ILE A 63 17.31 -16.22 -10.52
N TRP A 64 16.75 -17.35 -10.14
CA TRP A 64 16.58 -17.74 -8.76
C TRP A 64 17.90 -18.28 -8.21
N MET A 65 18.22 -17.82 -7.01
CA MET A 65 19.43 -18.19 -6.31
C MET A 65 19.09 -18.53 -4.86
N PRO A 66 19.59 -19.64 -4.31
CA PRO A 66 19.43 -19.97 -2.90
C PRO A 66 19.94 -18.84 -2.02
N ILE A 67 19.25 -18.57 -0.89
CA ILE A 67 19.57 -17.46 0.01
C ILE A 67 21.01 -17.57 0.57
N GLU A 68 21.50 -18.79 0.72
CA GLU A 68 22.86 -19.10 1.21
C GLU A 68 23.96 -18.64 0.23
N GLN A 69 23.60 -18.48 -1.06
CA GLN A 69 24.52 -17.97 -2.10
C GLN A 69 24.47 -16.45 -2.22
N ILE A 70 23.54 -15.80 -1.53
CA ILE A 70 23.44 -14.34 -1.48
C ILE A 70 24.29 -13.83 -0.31
N SER A 71 25.18 -12.87 -0.59
CA SER A 71 26.04 -12.29 0.46
C SER A 71 25.24 -11.86 1.68
N PRO A 72 25.62 -12.29 2.90
CA PRO A 72 24.96 -11.84 4.15
C PRO A 72 25.01 -10.32 4.35
N HIS A 73 25.99 -9.64 3.77
CA HIS A 73 26.04 -8.17 3.79
C HIS A 73 24.94 -7.57 2.93
N LEU A 74 24.66 -8.14 1.76
CA LEU A 74 23.58 -7.69 0.89
C LEU A 74 22.21 -7.95 1.56
N GLN A 75 22.00 -9.14 2.13
CA GLN A 75 20.77 -9.46 2.86
C GLN A 75 20.48 -8.42 3.95
N ARG A 76 21.49 -8.11 4.78
CA ARG A 76 21.39 -7.11 5.85
C ARG A 76 21.17 -5.70 5.33
N ALA A 77 21.85 -5.34 4.23
CA ALA A 77 21.69 -4.01 3.63
C ALA A 77 20.28 -3.79 3.10
N VAL A 78 19.69 -4.80 2.45
CA VAL A 78 18.29 -4.74 1.97
C VAL A 78 17.34 -4.59 3.15
N LEU A 79 17.45 -5.43 4.18
CA LEU A 79 16.59 -5.33 5.36
C LEU A 79 16.76 -3.98 6.08
N ALA A 80 17.98 -3.48 6.24
CA ALA A 80 18.23 -2.19 6.86
C ALA A 80 17.64 -1.01 6.07
N GLY A 81 17.60 -1.11 4.74
CA GLY A 81 17.07 -0.07 3.88
C GLY A 81 15.55 -0.10 3.71
N GLU A 82 14.97 -1.29 3.61
CA GLU A 82 13.55 -1.48 3.29
C GLU A 82 12.70 -1.74 4.54
N ASP A 83 13.25 -2.45 5.54
CA ASP A 83 12.51 -2.89 6.71
C ASP A 83 13.48 -3.23 7.86
N ALA A 84 13.99 -2.21 8.52
CA ALA A 84 15.01 -2.38 9.57
C ALA A 84 14.53 -3.22 10.77
N ARG A 85 13.21 -3.40 10.91
CA ARG A 85 12.59 -4.16 12.01
C ARG A 85 11.92 -5.46 11.54
N PHE A 86 12.29 -5.97 10.36
CA PHE A 86 11.70 -7.15 9.73
C PHE A 86 11.48 -8.34 10.68
N PHE A 87 12.43 -8.63 11.56
CA PHE A 87 12.33 -9.73 12.53
C PHE A 87 11.58 -9.38 13.83
N GLN A 88 11.01 -8.18 13.94
CA GLN A 88 10.31 -7.70 15.14
C GLN A 88 8.80 -7.58 14.95
N HIS A 89 8.30 -7.83 13.74
CA HIS A 89 6.87 -7.78 13.42
C HIS A 89 6.47 -8.98 12.53
N ASN A 90 5.17 -9.17 12.35
CA ASN A 90 4.59 -10.22 11.51
C ASN A 90 3.88 -9.56 10.30
N GLY A 91 4.66 -9.12 9.33
CA GLY A 91 4.18 -8.50 8.09
C GLY A 91 3.76 -7.03 8.21
N PHE A 92 3.42 -6.54 9.39
CA PHE A 92 3.02 -5.14 9.63
C PHE A 92 3.84 -4.54 10.77
N ASP A 93 4.61 -3.52 10.47
CA ASP A 93 5.29 -2.71 11.47
C ASP A 93 4.37 -1.58 11.95
N TRP A 94 3.56 -1.89 12.98
CA TRP A 94 2.57 -0.95 13.52
C TRP A 94 3.21 0.31 14.10
N ASP A 95 4.40 0.21 14.70
CA ASP A 95 5.10 1.37 15.25
C ASP A 95 5.62 2.27 14.12
N ALA A 96 6.12 1.69 13.02
CA ALA A 96 6.51 2.47 11.84
C ALA A 96 5.31 3.14 11.17
N ILE A 97 4.17 2.45 11.10
CA ILE A 97 2.92 3.01 10.58
C ILE A 97 2.45 4.17 11.46
N GLN A 98 2.42 3.99 12.77
CA GLN A 98 2.03 5.05 13.71
C GLN A 98 2.95 6.26 13.59
N LYS A 99 4.26 6.03 13.57
CA LYS A 99 5.24 7.11 13.42
C LYS A 99 5.07 7.87 12.10
N ALA A 100 4.89 7.14 10.99
CA ALA A 100 4.67 7.77 9.68
C ALA A 100 3.36 8.58 9.65
N TRP A 101 2.33 8.10 10.36
CA TRP A 101 1.08 8.84 10.52
C TRP A 101 1.28 10.12 11.32
N ASP A 102 1.94 10.05 12.48
CA ASP A 102 2.18 11.21 13.33
C ASP A 102 3.03 12.28 12.61
N GLU A 103 4.08 11.84 11.88
CA GLU A 103 4.91 12.71 11.05
C GLU A 103 4.08 13.40 9.95
N ALA A 104 3.21 12.64 9.25
CA ALA A 104 2.37 13.17 8.18
C ALA A 104 1.31 14.16 8.71
N VAL A 105 0.75 13.88 9.90
CA VAL A 105 -0.15 14.79 10.61
C VAL A 105 0.55 16.11 10.99
N GLU A 106 1.77 16.04 11.49
CA GLU A 106 2.54 17.25 11.82
C GLU A 106 2.92 18.06 10.57
N GLU A 107 3.31 17.39 9.48
CA GLU A 107 3.59 18.08 8.21
C GLU A 107 2.35 18.76 7.66
N GLY A 108 1.20 18.07 7.60
CA GLY A 108 -0.06 18.67 7.15
C GLY A 108 -0.42 19.92 7.95
N LYS A 109 -0.28 19.89 9.28
CA LYS A 109 -0.51 21.08 10.12
C LYS A 109 0.45 22.23 9.82
N LYS A 110 1.69 21.95 9.39
CA LYS A 110 2.63 23.00 8.99
C LYS A 110 2.27 23.58 7.64
N GLU A 111 1.93 22.73 6.67
CA GLU A 111 1.51 23.14 5.33
C GLU A 111 0.24 24.01 5.40
N ASP A 112 -0.80 23.58 6.12
CA ASP A 112 -2.03 24.34 6.32
C ASP A 112 -1.78 25.71 6.98
N LYS A 113 -0.85 25.75 7.93
CA LYS A 113 -0.47 27.00 8.59
C LYS A 113 0.28 27.95 7.65
N GLU A 114 1.22 27.44 6.85
CA GLU A 114 1.97 28.21 5.87
C GLU A 114 1.06 28.76 4.78
N GLU A 115 0.14 27.94 4.25
CA GLU A 115 -0.87 28.35 3.26
C GLU A 115 -1.77 29.46 3.80
N CYS A 116 -2.30 29.29 5.02
CA CYS A 116 -3.10 30.33 5.67
C CYS A 116 -2.31 31.62 5.93
N GLU A 117 -1.03 31.54 6.29
CA GLU A 117 -0.18 32.71 6.45
C GLU A 117 0.09 33.43 5.12
N GLU A 118 0.23 32.70 4.01
CA GLU A 118 0.37 33.27 2.67
C GLU A 118 -0.90 33.95 2.19
N GLU A 119 -2.07 33.30 2.40
CA GLU A 119 -3.37 33.89 2.07
C GLU A 119 -3.66 35.16 2.89
N ALA A 120 -3.34 35.14 4.19
CA ALA A 120 -3.51 36.31 5.05
C ALA A 120 -2.61 37.49 4.62
N LYS A 121 -1.38 37.22 4.16
CA LYS A 121 -0.50 38.22 3.58
C LYS A 121 -1.04 38.80 2.28
N ALA A 122 -1.54 37.92 1.39
CA ALA A 122 -2.12 38.32 0.10
C ALA A 122 -3.39 39.15 0.29
N ALA A 123 -4.22 38.85 1.30
CA ALA A 123 -5.47 39.55 1.62
C ALA A 123 -5.27 40.81 2.49
N ASN A 124 -4.06 41.12 2.92
CA ASN A 124 -3.74 42.22 3.86
C ASN A 124 -4.59 42.22 5.14
N THR A 125 -4.96 41.00 5.62
CA THR A 125 -5.78 40.78 6.83
C THR A 125 -4.90 40.45 8.03
N PRO A 126 -5.28 40.88 9.26
CA PRO A 126 -4.45 40.58 10.43
C PRO A 126 -4.45 39.09 10.78
N ARG A 127 -3.28 38.56 11.03
CA ARG A 127 -2.81 37.20 11.27
C ARG A 127 -3.49 36.42 12.43
N LYS A 128 -4.68 36.79 12.87
CA LYS A 128 -5.22 36.34 14.17
C LYS A 128 -5.85 34.93 14.18
N ASP A 129 -6.17 34.36 13.02
CA ASP A 129 -7.03 33.16 12.93
C ASP A 129 -6.43 31.97 12.17
N CYS A 130 -5.13 31.97 11.84
CA CYS A 130 -4.46 30.84 11.22
C CYS A 130 -4.08 29.74 12.22
N LYS A 131 -5.04 29.31 13.04
CA LYS A 131 -4.90 28.09 13.82
C LYS A 131 -5.76 27.03 13.15
N PRO A 132 -5.17 25.89 12.74
CA PRO A 132 -5.97 24.77 12.30
C PRO A 132 -6.98 24.45 13.42
N ASN A 133 -8.28 24.45 13.09
CA ASN A 133 -9.29 24.05 14.04
C ASN A 133 -9.12 22.53 14.27
N PRO A 134 -8.83 22.07 15.50
CA PRO A 134 -8.62 20.66 15.78
C PRO A 134 -9.85 19.79 15.45
N GLU A 135 -11.04 20.38 15.36
CA GLU A 135 -12.30 19.68 15.09
C GLU A 135 -12.61 19.55 13.60
N ASP A 136 -12.07 20.44 12.76
CA ASP A 136 -12.27 20.42 11.28
C ASP A 136 -11.16 19.70 10.54
N TRP A 137 -10.12 19.29 11.26
CA TRP A 137 -8.96 18.67 10.66
C TRP A 137 -9.17 17.16 10.43
N ILE A 138 -9.90 16.81 9.38
CA ILE A 138 -9.75 15.51 8.74
C ILE A 138 -8.55 15.68 7.80
N PRO A 139 -7.41 15.04 8.06
CA PRO A 139 -6.28 15.13 7.15
C PRO A 139 -6.77 14.83 5.74
N SER A 140 -6.65 15.75 4.83
CA SER A 140 -6.53 15.42 3.41
C SER A 140 -5.47 14.34 3.40
N MET A 141 -5.79 13.10 2.99
CA MET A 141 -4.94 11.90 3.14
C MET A 141 -3.47 12.24 3.29
N PRO A 142 -2.85 11.94 4.44
CA PRO A 142 -1.48 12.37 4.70
C PRO A 142 -0.60 11.87 3.56
N SER A 143 0.11 12.77 2.92
CA SER A 143 1.11 12.42 1.92
C SER A 143 2.27 11.77 2.66
N PHE A 144 2.28 10.45 2.76
CA PHE A 144 3.38 9.73 3.38
C PHE A 144 4.65 9.93 2.56
N LYS A 145 5.49 10.86 2.96
CA LYS A 145 6.80 11.10 2.35
C LYS A 145 7.75 9.95 2.63
N ARG A 146 7.55 9.24 3.73
CA ARG A 146 8.30 8.06 4.12
C ARG A 146 7.44 6.81 3.98
N GLY A 147 7.93 5.78 3.26
CA GLY A 147 7.23 4.50 3.15
C GLY A 147 7.25 3.76 4.49
N ALA A 148 6.08 3.44 5.02
CA ALA A 148 5.91 2.56 6.17
C ALA A 148 5.54 1.14 5.74
N SER A 149 5.86 0.77 4.49
CA SER A 149 5.57 -0.56 3.95
C SER A 149 6.72 -1.51 4.24
N THR A 150 6.41 -2.67 4.82
CA THR A 150 7.37 -3.74 5.12
C THR A 150 7.80 -4.50 3.87
N VAL A 151 8.88 -5.28 3.96
CA VAL A 151 9.33 -6.16 2.87
C VAL A 151 8.23 -7.13 2.44
N THR A 152 7.47 -7.70 3.38
CA THR A 152 6.37 -8.62 3.07
C THR A 152 5.21 -7.92 2.35
N GLN A 153 4.88 -6.68 2.71
CA GLN A 153 3.89 -5.87 1.99
C GLN A 153 4.36 -5.55 0.57
N GLN A 154 5.63 -5.22 0.39
CA GLN A 154 6.21 -4.99 -0.93
C GLN A 154 6.21 -6.28 -1.76
N LEU A 155 6.52 -7.42 -1.16
CA LEU A 155 6.47 -8.73 -1.82
C LEU A 155 5.05 -9.04 -2.28
N SER A 156 4.04 -8.91 -1.42
CA SER A 156 2.64 -9.15 -1.75
C SER A 156 2.17 -8.26 -2.92
N LYS A 157 2.50 -6.98 -2.88
CA LYS A 157 2.21 -6.04 -3.95
C LYS A 157 2.84 -6.47 -5.27
N ASN A 158 4.14 -6.73 -5.28
CA ASN A 158 4.88 -7.01 -6.50
C ASN A 158 4.54 -8.35 -7.13
N LEU A 159 4.17 -9.36 -6.32
CA LEU A 159 3.78 -10.68 -6.82
C LEU A 159 2.38 -10.69 -7.42
N PHE A 160 1.41 -10.06 -6.78
CA PHE A 160 0.00 -10.33 -7.03
C PHE A 160 -0.84 -9.13 -7.45
N LEU A 161 -0.35 -7.89 -7.27
CA LEU A 161 -1.17 -6.69 -7.45
C LEU A 161 -0.67 -5.79 -8.57
N SER A 162 -1.62 -5.02 -9.16
CA SER A 162 -1.30 -3.97 -10.14
C SER A 162 -0.62 -2.76 -9.48
N GLU A 163 -0.04 -1.87 -10.30
CA GLU A 163 0.53 -0.60 -9.83
C GLU A 163 -0.53 0.47 -9.50
N ASP A 164 -1.80 0.22 -9.79
CA ASP A 164 -2.88 1.17 -9.53
C ASP A 164 -2.91 1.58 -8.05
N ARG A 165 -2.96 2.88 -7.81
CA ARG A 165 -3.05 3.44 -6.46
C ARG A 165 -4.51 3.61 -6.06
N ASN A 166 -5.12 2.59 -5.48
CA ASN A 166 -6.47 2.66 -4.93
C ASN A 166 -6.58 1.90 -3.61
N PHE A 167 -7.62 2.24 -2.83
CA PHE A 167 -7.83 1.64 -1.50
C PHE A 167 -8.10 0.13 -1.55
N MET A 168 -8.82 -0.33 -2.58
CA MET A 168 -9.14 -1.74 -2.74
C MET A 168 -7.87 -2.56 -2.93
N ARG A 169 -6.92 -2.06 -3.75
CA ARG A 169 -5.61 -2.68 -3.90
C ARG A 169 -4.85 -2.72 -2.56
N LYS A 170 -4.88 -1.62 -1.79
CA LYS A 170 -4.21 -1.58 -0.47
C LYS A 170 -4.85 -2.56 0.53
N GLY A 171 -6.15 -2.75 0.47
CA GLY A 171 -6.85 -3.77 1.24
C GLY A 171 -6.42 -5.19 0.86
N ARG A 172 -6.35 -5.49 -0.44
CA ARG A 172 -5.85 -6.79 -0.94
C ARG A 172 -4.37 -7.01 -0.54
N GLU A 173 -3.53 -5.98 -0.64
CA GLU A 173 -2.14 -6.04 -0.19
C GLU A 173 -2.04 -6.47 1.27
N ALA A 174 -2.84 -5.88 2.15
CA ALA A 174 -2.86 -6.25 3.56
C ALA A 174 -3.30 -7.71 3.78
N VAL A 175 -4.34 -8.16 3.09
CA VAL A 175 -4.81 -9.56 3.16
C VAL A 175 -3.71 -10.51 2.67
N TYR A 176 -3.09 -10.25 1.52
CA TYR A 176 -2.04 -11.11 0.97
C TYR A 176 -0.79 -11.11 1.84
N THR A 177 -0.42 -9.98 2.45
CA THR A 177 0.66 -9.88 3.43
C THR A 177 0.41 -10.80 4.62
N TYR A 178 -0.79 -10.77 5.20
CA TYR A 178 -1.16 -11.64 6.31
C TYR A 178 -1.00 -13.13 5.97
N PHE A 179 -1.46 -13.53 4.77
CA PHE A 179 -1.33 -14.92 4.35
C PHE A 179 0.11 -15.31 4.00
N LEU A 180 0.90 -14.40 3.42
CA LEU A 180 2.33 -14.64 3.18
C LEU A 180 3.08 -14.93 4.48
N GLU A 181 2.89 -14.11 5.51
CA GLU A 181 3.52 -14.30 6.81
C GLU A 181 3.10 -15.60 7.53
N ARG A 182 1.91 -16.09 7.20
CA ARG A 182 1.42 -17.33 7.81
C ARG A 182 1.87 -18.59 7.08
N GLU A 183 2.07 -18.50 5.77
CA GLU A 183 2.39 -19.65 4.93
C GLU A 183 3.90 -19.84 4.71
N LEU A 184 4.69 -18.78 4.75
CA LEU A 184 6.14 -18.81 4.55
C LEU A 184 6.90 -18.72 5.86
#